data_721ca55e7522772c187224c8ed3e4d54
#
_entry.id   721ca55e7522772c187224c8ed3e4d54
#
_cell.length_a   1.000
_cell.length_b   1.000
_cell.length_c   1.000
_cell.angle_alpha   90.00
_cell.angle_beta   90.00
_cell.angle_gamma   90.00
#
_symmetry.space_group_name_H-M   'P 1'
#
loop_
_entity.id
_entity.type
_entity.pdbx_description
1 polymer ?
#
loop_
_entity_poly.entity_id
_entity_poly.type
_entity_poly.pdbx_seq_one_letter_code
_entity_poly.pdbx_strand_id
1 'polypeptide(L)'
;MPVFFSDLDEAVLRRFPRRILVDLPDLDTRQEILEVTLAENRLDTGVNLTQIAERLEGYTGSDIKEVCREAVVQISHEQARLLDQGFVNTREDVTEGSLQRLRPVTMEDFETALSKLKRSVSEKGRELARVWEWNDEYGEIKKEKTNHLPHLMNMYI
;
A
#
# COMPACT_ATOMS: atom_id res chain seq x y z
N MET A 1 -11.84 3.99 11.47
CA MET A 1 -11.97 2.84 12.39
C MET A 1 -12.21 1.60 11.56
N PRO A 2 -11.39 0.56 11.64
CA PRO A 2 -11.73 -0.69 11.00
C PRO A 2 -12.96 -1.27 11.68
N VAL A 3 -13.97 -1.56 10.90
CA VAL A 3 -15.17 -2.28 11.39
C VAL A 3 -14.78 -3.75 11.42
N PHE A 4 -14.62 -4.30 12.63
CA PHE A 4 -14.38 -5.72 12.79
C PHE A 4 -15.66 -6.49 12.52
N PHE A 5 -15.57 -7.54 11.74
CA PHE A 5 -16.70 -8.43 11.46
C PHE A 5 -17.27 -9.07 12.72
N SER A 6 -16.50 -9.17 13.81
CA SER A 6 -16.95 -9.59 15.13
C SER A 6 -17.98 -8.66 15.77
N ASP A 7 -18.07 -7.41 15.29
CA ASP A 7 -18.99 -6.40 15.80
C ASP A 7 -20.26 -6.31 14.95
N LEU A 8 -20.37 -7.12 13.89
CA LEU A 8 -21.55 -7.18 13.05
C LEU A 8 -22.62 -8.06 13.69
N ASP A 9 -23.83 -7.53 13.76
CA ASP A 9 -25.02 -8.26 14.19
C ASP A 9 -25.25 -9.50 13.29
N GLU A 10 -25.66 -10.61 13.91
CA GLU A 10 -25.99 -11.86 13.23
C GLU A 10 -27.04 -11.65 12.12
N ALA A 11 -27.95 -10.70 12.29
CA ALA A 11 -28.92 -10.33 11.27
C ALA A 11 -28.28 -9.75 10.00
N VAL A 12 -27.14 -9.06 10.11
CA VAL A 12 -26.36 -8.56 8.99
C VAL A 12 -25.63 -9.72 8.32
N LEU A 13 -25.01 -10.59 9.09
CA LEU A 13 -24.29 -11.76 8.57
C LEU A 13 -25.19 -12.69 7.77
N ARG A 14 -26.47 -12.85 8.16
CA ARG A 14 -27.45 -13.65 7.41
C ARG A 14 -27.82 -13.05 6.05
N ARG A 15 -27.70 -11.73 5.89
CA ARG A 15 -28.01 -11.02 4.63
C ARG A 15 -26.85 -11.02 3.65
N PHE A 16 -25.63 -11.29 4.13
CA PHE A 16 -24.41 -11.42 3.33
C PHE A 16 -23.89 -12.86 3.37
N PRO A 17 -24.48 -13.76 2.55
CA PRO A 17 -24.15 -15.18 2.61
C PRO A 17 -22.75 -15.49 2.03
N ARG A 18 -22.19 -14.59 1.18
CA ARG A 18 -20.88 -14.76 0.59
C ARG A 18 -19.85 -13.94 1.36
N ARG A 19 -18.78 -14.60 1.81
CA ARG A 19 -17.74 -14.00 2.65
C ARG A 19 -16.38 -14.42 2.14
N ILE A 20 -15.65 -13.46 1.61
CA ILE A 20 -14.34 -13.67 1.00
C ILE A 20 -13.29 -12.94 1.85
N LEU A 21 -12.31 -13.69 2.35
CA LEU A 21 -11.16 -13.10 3.00
C LEU A 21 -10.22 -12.51 1.94
N VAL A 22 -9.88 -11.24 2.10
CA VAL A 22 -8.79 -10.59 1.37
C VAL A 22 -7.64 -10.39 2.35
N ASP A 23 -6.60 -11.17 2.19
CA ASP A 23 -5.42 -11.13 3.05
C ASP A 23 -4.47 -9.99 2.68
N LEU A 24 -3.41 -9.84 3.48
CA LEU A 24 -2.32 -8.92 3.14
C LEU A 24 -1.66 -9.36 1.82
N PRO A 25 -1.24 -8.40 0.98
CA PRO A 25 -0.60 -8.72 -0.28
C PRO A 25 0.78 -9.37 -0.04
N ASP A 26 1.07 -10.42 -0.79
CA ASP A 26 2.40 -11.01 -0.89
C ASP A 26 3.37 -10.10 -1.68
N LEU A 27 4.62 -10.51 -1.83
CA LEU A 27 5.64 -9.69 -2.49
C LEU A 27 5.27 -9.33 -3.92
N ASP A 28 4.80 -10.31 -4.69
CA ASP A 28 4.45 -10.11 -6.10
C ASP A 28 3.25 -9.18 -6.24
N THR A 29 2.22 -9.40 -5.44
CA THR A 29 1.03 -8.52 -5.39
C THR A 29 1.40 -7.09 -4.95
N ARG A 30 2.32 -6.91 -3.99
CA ARG A 30 2.79 -5.58 -3.60
C ARG A 30 3.50 -4.87 -4.74
N GLN A 31 4.32 -5.59 -5.51
CA GLN A 31 4.97 -5.04 -6.69
C GLN A 31 3.95 -4.63 -7.75
N GLU A 32 2.96 -5.47 -8.05
CA GLU A 32 1.87 -5.13 -8.97
C GLU A 32 1.08 -3.89 -8.51
N ILE A 33 0.79 -3.77 -7.21
CA ILE A 33 0.12 -2.58 -6.66
C ILE A 33 0.96 -1.32 -6.90
N LEU A 34 2.28 -1.40 -6.69
CA LEU A 34 3.20 -0.28 -6.95
C LEU A 34 3.19 0.09 -8.44
N GLU A 35 3.32 -0.89 -9.33
CA GLU A 35 3.32 -0.69 -10.79
C GLU A 35 2.04 -0.01 -11.27
N VAL A 36 0.87 -0.52 -10.85
CA VAL A 36 -0.44 0.06 -11.21
C VAL A 36 -0.61 1.45 -10.64
N THR A 37 -0.22 1.65 -9.37
CA THR A 37 -0.40 2.96 -8.70
C THR A 37 0.50 4.04 -9.29
N LEU A 38 1.69 3.66 -9.76
CA LEU A 38 2.70 4.58 -10.28
C LEU A 38 2.71 4.67 -11.81
N ALA A 39 1.82 3.97 -12.51
CA ALA A 39 1.82 3.86 -13.97
C ALA A 39 1.80 5.21 -14.71
N GLU A 40 1.14 6.22 -14.13
CA GLU A 40 1.07 7.57 -14.71
C GLU A 40 2.19 8.50 -14.22
N ASN A 41 3.06 8.02 -13.32
CA ASN A 41 4.12 8.83 -12.73
C ASN A 41 5.46 8.57 -13.42
N ARG A 42 6.27 9.62 -13.51
CA ARG A 42 7.63 9.49 -14.01
C ARG A 42 8.53 8.97 -12.89
N LEU A 43 9.09 7.79 -13.07
CA LEU A 43 10.06 7.22 -12.15
C LEU A 43 11.49 7.47 -12.66
N ASP A 44 12.40 7.73 -11.74
CA ASP A 44 13.83 7.75 -12.04
C ASP A 44 14.34 6.34 -12.37
N THR A 45 15.37 6.26 -13.18
CA THR A 45 15.96 4.98 -13.62
C THR A 45 16.55 4.15 -12.48
N GLY A 46 16.86 4.79 -11.35
CA GLY A 46 17.37 4.13 -10.14
C GLY A 46 16.28 3.56 -9.23
N VAL A 47 14.98 3.75 -9.56
CA VAL A 47 13.89 3.23 -8.74
C VAL A 47 13.72 1.73 -8.97
N ASN A 48 13.87 0.95 -7.89
CA ASN A 48 13.66 -0.49 -7.89
C ASN A 48 12.38 -0.83 -7.12
N LEU A 49 11.30 -1.14 -7.87
CA LEU A 49 9.98 -1.43 -7.29
C LEU A 49 9.98 -2.72 -6.46
N THR A 50 10.80 -3.71 -6.82
CA THR A 50 10.93 -4.95 -6.03
C THR A 50 11.52 -4.65 -4.65
N GLN A 51 12.56 -3.83 -4.59
CA GLN A 51 13.16 -3.41 -3.32
C GLN A 51 12.19 -2.61 -2.45
N ILE A 52 11.35 -1.77 -3.07
CA ILE A 52 10.30 -1.04 -2.35
C ILE A 52 9.24 -2.02 -1.84
N ALA A 53 8.82 -2.99 -2.66
CA ALA A 53 7.84 -4.02 -2.30
C ALA A 53 8.32 -4.89 -1.12
N GLU A 54 9.62 -5.22 -1.05
CA GLU A 54 10.22 -5.91 0.09
C GLU A 54 10.07 -5.11 1.39
N ARG A 55 10.35 -3.81 1.34
CA ARG A 55 10.24 -2.90 2.50
C ARG A 55 8.79 -2.66 2.96
N LEU A 56 7.83 -2.92 2.08
CA LEU A 56 6.39 -2.79 2.34
C LEU A 56 5.77 -4.07 2.92
N GLU A 57 6.55 -4.99 3.45
CA GLU A 57 6.03 -6.18 4.12
C GLU A 57 5.06 -5.81 5.26
N GLY A 58 3.90 -6.45 5.27
CA GLY A 58 2.84 -6.19 6.24
C GLY A 58 2.00 -4.94 6.00
N TYR A 59 2.23 -4.22 4.89
CA TYR A 59 1.39 -3.10 4.49
C TYR A 59 0.16 -3.58 3.71
N THR A 60 -0.99 -2.96 3.96
CA THR A 60 -2.19 -3.19 3.16
C THR A 60 -2.09 -2.50 1.80
N GLY A 61 -2.93 -2.87 0.84
CA GLY A 61 -2.98 -2.17 -0.45
C GLY A 61 -3.29 -0.67 -0.32
N SER A 62 -4.07 -0.29 0.69
CA SER A 62 -4.35 1.13 1.01
C SER A 62 -3.11 1.84 1.54
N ASP A 63 -2.35 1.20 2.42
CA ASP A 63 -1.10 1.78 2.95
C ASP A 63 -0.06 1.97 1.83
N ILE A 64 0.07 0.98 0.92
CA ILE A 64 0.98 1.05 -0.24
C ILE A 64 0.60 2.23 -1.14
N LYS A 65 -0.69 2.39 -1.43
CA LYS A 65 -1.20 3.53 -2.19
C LYS A 65 -0.88 4.87 -1.51
N GLU A 66 -1.01 4.93 -0.20
CA GLU A 66 -0.70 6.14 0.56
C GLU A 66 0.81 6.46 0.55
N VAL A 67 1.68 5.45 0.62
CA VAL A 67 3.14 5.62 0.47
C VAL A 67 3.47 6.18 -0.92
N CYS A 68 2.88 5.64 -1.98
CA CYS A 68 3.06 6.16 -3.33
C CYS A 68 2.58 7.62 -3.44
N ARG A 69 1.41 7.93 -2.88
CA ARG A 69 0.86 9.27 -2.88
C ARG A 69 1.78 10.26 -2.16
N GLU A 70 2.28 9.90 -0.98
CA GLU A 70 3.20 10.74 -0.20
C GLU A 70 4.49 11.02 -0.96
N ALA A 71 5.09 10.00 -1.60
CA ALA A 71 6.29 10.16 -2.41
C ALA A 71 6.08 11.17 -3.55
N VAL A 72 4.94 11.13 -4.25
CA VAL A 72 4.60 12.05 -5.35
C VAL A 72 4.28 13.46 -4.83
N VAL A 73 3.50 13.57 -3.75
CA VAL A 73 3.11 14.86 -3.17
C VAL A 73 4.32 15.64 -2.67
N GLN A 74 5.33 14.95 -2.14
CA GLN A 74 6.56 15.57 -1.68
C GLN A 74 7.28 16.33 -2.79
N ILE A 75 7.31 15.80 -4.01
CA ILE A 75 7.89 16.46 -5.19
C ILE A 75 7.13 17.75 -5.51
N SER A 76 5.79 17.70 -5.41
CA SER A 76 4.97 18.90 -5.64
C SER A 76 5.25 20.02 -4.62
N HIS A 77 5.44 19.63 -3.34
CA HIS A 77 5.79 20.58 -2.29
C HIS A 77 7.20 21.17 -2.48
N GLU A 78 8.16 20.35 -2.92
CA GLU A 78 9.51 20.80 -3.24
C GLU A 78 9.49 21.83 -4.36
N GLN A 79 8.76 21.55 -5.43
CA GLN A 79 8.63 22.49 -6.56
C GLN A 79 7.93 23.79 -6.16
N ALA A 80 6.87 23.71 -5.35
CA ALA A 80 6.18 24.90 -4.85
C ALA A 80 7.13 25.81 -4.05
N ARG A 81 7.98 25.22 -3.19
CA ARG A 81 8.98 25.98 -2.43
C ARG A 81 10.03 26.65 -3.34
N LEU A 82 10.46 25.97 -4.40
CA LEU A 82 11.42 26.53 -5.36
C LEU A 82 10.80 27.70 -6.14
N LEU A 83 9.52 27.63 -6.46
CA LEU A 83 8.76 28.73 -7.09
C LEU A 83 8.64 29.94 -6.16
N ASP A 84 8.31 29.72 -4.89
CA ASP A 84 8.19 30.78 -3.88
C ASP A 84 9.52 31.50 -3.61
N GLN A 85 10.64 30.77 -3.71
CA GLN A 85 11.98 31.31 -3.54
C GLN A 85 12.50 32.05 -4.79
N GLY A 86 11.72 32.14 -5.86
CA GLY A 86 12.08 32.87 -7.08
C GLY A 86 13.13 32.19 -7.96
N PHE A 87 13.44 30.91 -7.70
CA PHE A 87 14.41 30.15 -8.50
C PHE A 87 13.85 29.67 -9.85
N VAL A 88 12.53 29.77 -10.05
CA VAL A 88 11.87 29.40 -11.31
C VAL A 88 11.01 30.56 -11.79
N ASN A 89 11.50 31.30 -12.81
CA ASN A 89 10.74 32.32 -13.51
C ASN A 89 9.78 31.66 -14.50
N THR A 90 8.58 31.27 -14.07
CA THR A 90 7.53 30.95 -15.05
C THR A 90 6.15 31.18 -14.45
N ARG A 91 5.67 32.42 -14.62
CA ARG A 91 4.26 32.78 -14.49
C ARG A 91 3.45 32.47 -15.77
N GLU A 92 4.06 31.80 -16.73
CA GLU A 92 3.40 31.45 -17.99
C GLU A 92 3.17 29.92 -18.01
N ASP A 93 1.92 29.57 -18.21
CA ASP A 93 1.39 28.20 -18.39
C ASP A 93 1.12 27.35 -17.13
N VAL A 94 0.17 27.78 -16.32
CA VAL A 94 -0.61 26.88 -15.46
C VAL A 94 -1.72 26.27 -16.33
N THR A 95 -1.36 25.38 -17.23
CA THR A 95 -2.29 24.56 -18.01
C THR A 95 -1.92 23.08 -17.82
N GLU A 96 -2.78 22.15 -18.25
CA GLU A 96 -2.73 20.68 -18.06
C GLU A 96 -1.37 19.99 -18.20
N GLY A 97 -0.32 20.67 -18.62
CA GLY A 97 1.05 20.17 -18.71
C GLY A 97 1.90 20.30 -17.45
N SER A 98 1.39 20.81 -16.32
CA SER A 98 2.23 21.09 -15.14
C SER A 98 2.75 19.84 -14.44
N LEU A 99 2.02 18.73 -14.51
CA LEU A 99 2.45 17.43 -13.98
C LEU A 99 3.66 16.86 -14.76
N GLN A 100 3.80 17.20 -16.05
CA GLN A 100 4.95 16.80 -16.87
C GLN A 100 6.23 17.54 -16.51
N ARG A 101 6.15 18.60 -15.71
CA ARG A 101 7.29 19.43 -15.28
C ARG A 101 7.87 19.01 -13.94
N LEU A 102 7.19 18.13 -13.20
CA LEU A 102 7.73 17.58 -11.94
C LEU A 102 8.93 16.70 -12.25
N ARG A 103 9.96 16.74 -11.40
CA ARG A 103 11.05 15.80 -11.51
C ARG A 103 10.53 14.35 -11.35
N PRO A 104 11.23 13.35 -11.87
CA PRO A 104 10.91 11.95 -11.61
C PRO A 104 10.94 11.63 -10.12
N VAL A 105 10.11 10.67 -9.70
CA VAL A 105 10.13 10.09 -8.35
C VAL A 105 11.40 9.27 -8.18
N THR A 106 12.12 9.44 -7.09
CA THR A 106 13.37 8.76 -6.77
C THR A 106 13.20 7.78 -5.61
N MET A 107 14.21 6.93 -5.37
CA MET A 107 14.24 6.06 -4.18
C MET A 107 14.18 6.85 -2.87
N GLU A 108 14.81 8.03 -2.82
CA GLU A 108 14.84 8.90 -1.62
C GLU A 108 13.44 9.40 -1.24
N ASP A 109 12.58 9.66 -2.24
CA ASP A 109 11.19 10.05 -2.00
C ASP A 109 10.41 8.91 -1.31
N PHE A 110 10.63 7.67 -1.74
CA PHE A 110 10.05 6.50 -1.08
C PHE A 110 10.62 6.28 0.31
N GLU A 111 11.91 6.48 0.52
CA GLU A 111 12.51 6.38 1.84
C GLU A 111 11.93 7.40 2.81
N THR A 112 11.74 8.61 2.34
CA THR A 112 11.10 9.68 3.12
C THR A 112 9.63 9.35 3.42
N ALA A 113 8.88 8.86 2.45
CA ALA A 113 7.49 8.44 2.65
C ALA A 113 7.40 7.29 3.67
N LEU A 114 8.23 6.26 3.56
CA LEU A 114 8.30 5.13 4.48
C LEU A 114 8.72 5.54 5.90
N SER A 115 9.53 6.58 6.05
CA SER A 115 9.88 7.11 7.36
C SER A 115 8.70 7.75 8.10
N LYS A 116 7.75 8.32 7.36
CA LYS A 116 6.57 9.01 7.87
C LYS A 116 5.39 8.07 8.06
N LEU A 117 5.18 7.15 7.14
CA LEU A 117 4.01 6.29 7.08
C LEU A 117 4.33 4.90 7.63
N LYS A 118 3.52 4.51 8.61
CA LYS A 118 3.60 3.17 9.20
C LYS A 118 2.44 2.33 8.69
N ARG A 119 2.64 1.01 8.66
CA ARG A 119 1.57 0.06 8.36
C ARG A 119 0.38 0.25 9.32
N SER A 120 -0.84 0.19 8.78
CA SER A 120 -2.07 0.36 9.53
C SER A 120 -2.41 -0.88 10.36
N VAL A 121 -1.96 -2.06 9.91
CA VAL A 121 -2.18 -3.34 10.59
C VAL A 121 -0.91 -3.74 11.33
N SER A 122 -1.04 -4.04 12.62
CA SER A 122 0.08 -4.52 13.43
C SER A 122 0.30 -6.02 13.20
N GLU A 123 1.54 -6.43 12.90
CA GLU A 123 1.93 -7.85 12.74
C GLU A 123 1.58 -8.73 13.95
N LYS A 124 1.68 -8.15 15.14
CA LYS A 124 1.33 -8.80 16.41
C LYS A 124 -0.13 -8.54 16.78
N GLY A 125 -0.91 -7.97 15.85
CA GLY A 125 -2.26 -7.53 16.11
C GLY A 125 -3.20 -8.71 16.31
N ARG A 126 -3.89 -8.73 17.44
CA ARG A 126 -5.06 -9.56 17.69
C ARG A 126 -6.11 -9.46 16.57
N GLU A 127 -6.00 -8.41 15.78
CA GLU A 127 -6.89 -8.08 14.66
C GLU A 127 -6.77 -9.08 13.52
N LEU A 128 -5.54 -9.37 13.07
CA LEU A 128 -5.31 -10.33 11.99
C LEU A 128 -5.70 -11.75 12.43
N ALA A 129 -5.33 -12.14 13.67
CA ALA A 129 -5.72 -13.43 14.24
C ALA A 129 -7.26 -13.58 14.29
N ARG A 130 -8.00 -12.53 14.72
CA ARG A 130 -9.47 -12.53 14.75
C ARG A 130 -10.08 -12.67 13.36
N VAL A 131 -9.48 -12.03 12.35
CA VAL A 131 -9.96 -12.13 10.97
C VAL A 131 -9.81 -13.57 10.47
N TRP A 132 -8.69 -14.22 10.78
CA TRP A 132 -8.47 -15.63 10.43
C TRP A 132 -9.40 -16.58 11.18
N GLU A 133 -9.58 -16.39 12.50
CA GLU A 133 -10.54 -17.16 13.32
C GLU A 133 -11.95 -17.02 12.75
N TRP A 134 -12.33 -15.79 12.40
CA TRP A 134 -13.63 -15.53 11.80
C TRP A 134 -13.78 -16.18 10.42
N ASN A 135 -12.73 -16.17 9.59
CA ASN A 135 -12.73 -16.84 8.29
C ASN A 135 -12.85 -18.35 8.43
N ASP A 136 -12.20 -18.95 9.43
CA ASP A 136 -12.29 -20.39 9.68
C ASP A 136 -13.71 -20.80 10.11
N GLU A 137 -14.45 -19.92 10.79
CA GLU A 137 -15.82 -20.16 11.24
C GLU A 137 -16.88 -19.84 10.15
N TYR A 138 -16.72 -18.71 9.47
CA TYR A 138 -17.77 -18.16 8.58
C TYR A 138 -17.32 -17.97 7.13
N GLY A 139 -16.06 -18.07 6.81
CA GLY A 139 -15.51 -17.83 5.48
C GLY A 139 -15.74 -18.96 4.51
N GLU A 140 -15.76 -18.65 3.22
CA GLU A 140 -15.86 -19.63 2.14
C GLU A 140 -14.51 -20.30 1.85
N ILE A 141 -13.42 -19.60 2.09
CA ILE A 141 -12.05 -20.13 1.89
C ILE A 141 -11.62 -20.85 3.17
N LYS A 142 -11.85 -22.15 3.20
CA LYS A 142 -11.25 -22.99 4.24
C LYS A 142 -9.81 -23.25 3.84
N LYS A 143 -8.86 -23.07 4.79
CA LYS A 143 -7.51 -23.57 4.60
C LYS A 143 -7.63 -25.05 4.26
N GLU A 144 -7.35 -25.43 3.02
CA GLU A 144 -6.98 -26.81 2.78
C GLU A 144 -5.81 -27.08 3.74
N LYS A 145 -5.91 -28.14 4.50
CA LYS A 145 -4.81 -28.67 5.31
C LYS A 145 -3.76 -29.22 4.34
N THR A 146 -3.19 -28.34 3.54
CA THR A 146 -2.07 -28.67 2.68
C THR A 146 -0.87 -28.84 3.59
N ASN A 147 -0.32 -30.03 3.60
CA ASN A 147 0.95 -30.41 4.23
C ASN A 147 2.17 -29.66 3.65
N HIS A 148 1.99 -28.44 3.15
CA HIS A 148 3.03 -27.58 2.59
C HIS A 148 3.48 -26.45 3.52
N LEU A 149 3.12 -26.54 4.81
CA LEU A 149 3.60 -25.59 5.82
C LEU A 149 5.12 -25.47 6.00
N PRO A 150 5.99 -26.46 5.66
CA PRO A 150 7.42 -26.25 5.86
C PRO A 150 8.01 -25.15 4.97
N HIS A 151 7.41 -24.87 3.82
CA HIS A 151 7.94 -23.88 2.88
C HIS A 151 7.57 -22.46 3.26
N LEU A 152 6.36 -22.24 3.77
CA LEU A 152 5.90 -20.92 4.16
C LEU A 152 6.47 -20.48 5.53
N MET A 153 6.76 -21.40 6.43
CA MET A 153 7.41 -21.06 7.71
C MET A 153 8.86 -20.61 7.54
N ASN A 154 9.55 -21.01 6.46
CA ASN A 154 10.91 -20.55 6.17
C ASN A 154 10.95 -19.21 5.44
N MET A 155 9.82 -18.68 5.03
CA MET A 155 9.73 -17.33 4.45
C MET A 155 9.41 -16.24 5.49
N TYR A 156 9.14 -16.64 6.75
CA TYR A 156 8.76 -15.73 7.83
C TYR A 156 9.67 -15.80 9.07
N ILE A 157 10.90 -16.34 8.91
CA ILE A 157 11.93 -16.33 9.97
C ILE A 157 13.11 -15.50 9.51
#